data_43d95c8cf37b7cd0f13be19845159ec2
#
_entry.id   43d95c8cf37b7cd0f13be19845159ec2
#
_cell.length_a   1.000
_cell.length_b   1.000
_cell.length_c   1.000
_cell.angle_alpha   90.00
_cell.angle_beta   90.00
_cell.angle_gamma   90.00
#
_symmetry.space_group_name_H-M   'P 1'
#
loop_
_entity.id
_entity.type
_entity.pdbx_description
1 polymer ?
#
loop_
_entity_poly.entity_id
_entity_poly.type
_entity_poly.pdbx_seq_one_letter_code
_entity_poly.pdbx_strand_id
1 'polypeptide(L)'
;MLARSSQTLLAPTPAYSPAIPAADWATAAATPSLTKSGALQAEEIATYLASAPGRAILVDNTSDISLARQYPTFLKKGISVVTPNKKGFSDDLSLWKDIFASAAEGKALVYHESTVGAGLPVLSTLKDLVATGDEVTRIEGVFSGTLSFLFNTFAPASGSSDAQWSAVVAQAKELGYTEPDPRDDLNGMDVARKLTILARIAGLEVTSPDSFPIESLIPAELASLPSSADGITQFMTRLPEFDAQMANVKDTAEQQGKVVRYVGSIDVAAKAVKVGLQYFDKDSAIAGLKGSDNIISFYTKRYGANPL
;
A
#
# COMPACT_ATOMS: atom_id res chain seq x y z
N MET A 1 -24.26 -7.00 -7.36
CA MET A 1 -24.02 -5.59 -7.78
C MET A 1 -22.58 -5.46 -8.27
N LEU A 2 -22.37 -4.69 -9.32
CA LEU A 2 -21.06 -4.26 -9.79
C LEU A 2 -21.10 -2.74 -9.95
N ALA A 3 -20.20 -2.00 -9.29
CA ALA A 3 -20.16 -0.55 -9.33
C ALA A 3 -18.83 -0.02 -9.88
N ARG A 4 -18.89 1.05 -10.63
CA ARG A 4 -17.78 1.86 -11.14
C ARG A 4 -18.06 3.33 -10.84
N SER A 5 -17.08 4.20 -11.11
CA SER A 5 -17.21 5.65 -10.85
C SER A 5 -18.40 6.33 -11.54
N SER A 6 -18.86 5.80 -12.67
CA SER A 6 -19.93 6.41 -13.48
C SER A 6 -21.13 5.52 -13.73
N GLN A 7 -21.07 4.24 -13.34
CA GLN A 7 -22.13 3.28 -13.66
C GLN A 7 -22.23 2.18 -12.60
N THR A 8 -23.45 1.77 -12.30
CA THR A 8 -23.74 0.64 -11.43
C THR A 8 -24.67 -0.36 -12.13
N LEU A 9 -24.38 -1.64 -12.01
CA LEU A 9 -25.23 -2.76 -12.44
C LEU A 9 -25.83 -3.42 -11.21
N LEU A 10 -27.14 -3.60 -11.21
CA LEU A 10 -27.89 -4.18 -10.10
C LEU A 10 -28.66 -5.41 -10.58
N ALA A 11 -28.58 -6.50 -9.82
CA ALA A 11 -29.55 -7.58 -9.97
C ALA A 11 -30.91 -7.12 -9.42
N PRO A 12 -32.04 -7.44 -10.08
CA PRO A 12 -33.36 -7.05 -9.61
C PRO A 12 -33.70 -7.58 -8.22
N THR A 13 -34.28 -6.73 -7.37
CA THR A 13 -34.82 -7.11 -6.07
C THR A 13 -36.29 -7.53 -6.16
N PRO A 14 -36.79 -8.37 -5.23
CA PRO A 14 -36.13 -8.92 -4.04
C PRO A 14 -35.33 -10.21 -4.29
N ALA A 15 -35.40 -10.79 -5.50
CA ALA A 15 -34.80 -12.09 -5.79
C ALA A 15 -33.29 -12.06 -6.01
N TYR A 16 -32.71 -10.90 -6.30
CA TYR A 16 -31.28 -10.75 -6.70
C TYR A 16 -30.91 -11.66 -7.87
N SER A 17 -31.83 -11.86 -8.80
CA SER A 17 -31.71 -12.74 -9.95
C SER A 17 -32.07 -12.01 -11.25
N PRO A 18 -31.36 -12.25 -12.38
CA PRO A 18 -30.21 -13.18 -12.48
C PRO A 18 -28.96 -12.64 -11.78
N ALA A 19 -28.08 -13.55 -11.37
CA ALA A 19 -26.76 -13.17 -10.86
C ALA A 19 -25.92 -12.49 -11.95
N ILE A 20 -25.09 -11.52 -11.55
CA ILE A 20 -24.13 -10.92 -12.47
C ILE A 20 -22.93 -11.88 -12.57
N PRO A 21 -22.60 -12.40 -13.76
CA PRO A 21 -21.45 -13.29 -13.90
C PRO A 21 -20.15 -12.52 -13.68
N ALA A 22 -19.41 -12.87 -12.63
CA ALA A 22 -18.18 -12.19 -12.27
C ALA A 22 -17.06 -12.37 -13.31
N ALA A 23 -17.03 -13.54 -13.99
CA ALA A 23 -16.03 -13.84 -15.00
C ALA A 23 -16.26 -13.10 -16.33
N ASP A 24 -17.49 -12.66 -16.60
CA ASP A 24 -17.85 -11.98 -17.85
C ASP A 24 -18.73 -10.75 -17.57
N TRP A 25 -18.20 -9.85 -16.75
CA TRP A 25 -18.91 -8.62 -16.39
C TRP A 25 -19.16 -7.66 -17.56
N ALA A 26 -18.32 -7.73 -18.62
CA ALA A 26 -18.49 -6.88 -19.81
C ALA A 26 -19.74 -7.31 -20.59
N THR A 27 -19.98 -8.61 -20.75
CA THR A 27 -21.23 -9.12 -21.33
C THR A 27 -22.41 -8.89 -20.40
N ALA A 28 -22.21 -8.98 -19.07
CA ALA A 28 -23.25 -8.62 -18.09
C ALA A 28 -23.74 -7.19 -18.27
N ALA A 29 -22.86 -6.25 -18.61
CA ALA A 29 -23.23 -4.86 -18.89
C ALA A 29 -24.19 -4.71 -20.09
N ALA A 30 -24.22 -5.66 -20.99
CA ALA A 30 -25.14 -5.72 -22.14
C ALA A 30 -26.46 -6.45 -21.82
N THR A 31 -26.59 -7.10 -20.66
CA THR A 31 -27.76 -7.93 -20.30
C THR A 31 -28.98 -7.06 -20.01
N PRO A 32 -30.10 -7.16 -20.76
CA PRO A 32 -31.26 -6.29 -20.58
C PRO A 32 -31.95 -6.45 -19.23
N SER A 33 -31.85 -7.62 -18.60
CA SER A 33 -32.50 -7.92 -17.30
C SER A 33 -31.81 -7.30 -16.09
N LEU A 34 -30.62 -6.70 -16.26
CA LEU A 34 -29.93 -6.01 -15.18
C LEU A 34 -30.31 -4.54 -15.18
N THR A 35 -30.61 -4.01 -14.00
CA THR A 35 -30.86 -2.57 -13.85
C THR A 35 -29.54 -1.82 -13.96
N LYS A 36 -29.47 -0.89 -14.90
CA LYS A 36 -28.35 0.06 -15.02
C LYS A 36 -28.73 1.36 -14.32
N SER A 37 -27.84 1.83 -13.50
CA SER A 37 -27.94 3.15 -12.84
C SER A 37 -26.65 3.93 -13.09
N GLY A 38 -26.69 5.24 -12.91
CA GLY A 38 -25.49 6.06 -12.74
C GLY A 38 -24.70 5.65 -11.48
N ALA A 39 -23.72 6.43 -11.09
CA ALA A 39 -23.03 6.24 -9.82
C ALA A 39 -24.04 6.34 -8.67
N LEU A 40 -24.07 5.33 -7.83
CA LEU A 40 -24.89 5.31 -6.61
C LEU A 40 -24.08 5.85 -5.42
N GLN A 41 -24.77 6.51 -4.50
CA GLN A 41 -24.18 6.92 -3.23
C GLN A 41 -23.97 5.72 -2.31
N ALA A 42 -23.01 5.82 -1.41
CA ALA A 42 -22.66 4.72 -0.49
C ALA A 42 -23.85 4.21 0.31
N GLU A 43 -24.75 5.10 0.76
CA GLU A 43 -25.94 4.73 1.52
C GLU A 43 -26.96 3.94 0.67
N GLU A 44 -27.12 4.29 -0.60
CA GLU A 44 -27.97 3.54 -1.54
C GLU A 44 -27.40 2.14 -1.79
N ILE A 45 -26.07 2.05 -1.98
CA ILE A 45 -25.36 0.77 -2.13
C ILE A 45 -25.52 -0.07 -0.84
N ALA A 46 -25.32 0.53 0.31
CA ALA A 46 -25.45 -0.16 1.59
C ALA A 46 -26.88 -0.65 1.84
N THR A 47 -27.89 0.13 1.49
CA THR A 47 -29.30 -0.26 1.60
C THR A 47 -29.63 -1.42 0.66
N TYR A 48 -29.15 -1.38 -0.58
CA TYR A 48 -29.33 -2.47 -1.53
C TYR A 48 -28.67 -3.76 -1.03
N LEU A 49 -27.43 -3.68 -0.52
CA LEU A 49 -26.70 -4.85 -0.03
C LEU A 49 -27.31 -5.41 1.27
N ALA A 50 -27.78 -4.55 2.16
CA ALA A 50 -28.40 -4.96 3.42
C ALA A 50 -29.76 -5.66 3.23
N SER A 51 -30.45 -5.42 2.12
CA SER A 51 -31.70 -6.10 1.81
C SER A 51 -31.52 -7.48 1.16
N ALA A 52 -30.28 -7.92 0.93
CA ALA A 52 -30.00 -9.25 0.39
C ALA A 52 -30.42 -10.37 1.36
N PRO A 53 -30.88 -11.53 0.86
CA PRO A 53 -31.36 -12.62 1.70
C PRO A 53 -30.26 -13.36 2.48
N GLY A 54 -29.00 -13.02 2.26
CA GLY A 54 -27.83 -13.60 2.91
C GLY A 54 -26.83 -12.55 3.37
N ARG A 55 -25.66 -13.01 3.79
CA ARG A 55 -24.57 -12.10 4.17
C ARG A 55 -24.05 -11.37 2.94
N ALA A 56 -23.95 -10.06 3.04
CA ALA A 56 -23.39 -9.22 1.99
C ALA A 56 -21.91 -8.87 2.26
N ILE A 57 -21.15 -8.76 1.19
CA ILE A 57 -19.73 -8.39 1.23
C ILE A 57 -19.53 -7.27 0.21
N LEU A 58 -18.93 -6.17 0.67
CA LEU A 58 -18.39 -5.14 -0.18
C LEU A 58 -16.94 -5.50 -0.52
N VAL A 59 -16.63 -5.68 -1.80
CA VAL A 59 -15.25 -5.81 -2.30
C VAL A 59 -14.87 -4.48 -2.93
N ASP A 60 -13.95 -3.75 -2.31
CA ASP A 60 -13.43 -2.49 -2.85
C ASP A 60 -12.01 -2.69 -3.38
N ASN A 61 -11.86 -2.65 -4.71
CA ASN A 61 -10.58 -2.75 -5.41
C ASN A 61 -10.11 -1.37 -5.94
N THR A 62 -10.63 -0.28 -5.37
CA THR A 62 -10.21 1.08 -5.74
C THR A 62 -9.07 1.58 -4.85
N SER A 63 -8.58 2.77 -5.14
CA SER A 63 -7.74 3.57 -4.26
C SER A 63 -8.46 4.85 -3.80
N ASP A 64 -9.80 4.86 -3.84
CA ASP A 64 -10.62 6.03 -3.53
C ASP A 64 -10.80 6.19 -2.02
N ILE A 65 -10.36 7.33 -1.50
CA ILE A 65 -10.54 7.68 -0.08
C ILE A 65 -12.01 7.98 0.25
N SER A 66 -12.78 8.50 -0.72
CA SER A 66 -14.18 8.84 -0.48
C SER A 66 -15.00 7.59 -0.21
N LEU A 67 -14.74 6.48 -0.94
CA LEU A 67 -15.36 5.19 -0.68
C LEU A 67 -14.86 4.58 0.65
N ALA A 68 -13.54 4.66 0.90
CA ALA A 68 -12.97 4.12 2.14
C ALA A 68 -13.57 4.79 3.40
N ARG A 69 -13.85 6.08 3.37
CA ARG A 69 -14.53 6.82 4.44
C ARG A 69 -15.96 6.35 4.70
N GLN A 70 -16.55 5.62 3.75
CA GLN A 70 -17.89 5.05 3.90
C GLN A 70 -17.90 3.63 4.45
N TYR A 71 -16.74 2.98 4.68
CA TYR A 71 -16.73 1.64 5.26
C TYR A 71 -17.53 1.52 6.56
N PRO A 72 -17.51 2.48 7.50
CA PRO A 72 -18.36 2.44 8.69
C PRO A 72 -19.84 2.29 8.37
N THR A 73 -20.36 2.95 7.34
CA THR A 73 -21.75 2.86 6.90
C THR A 73 -22.14 1.44 6.49
N PHE A 74 -21.28 0.76 5.75
CA PHE A 74 -21.51 -0.64 5.35
C PHE A 74 -21.42 -1.60 6.54
N LEU A 75 -20.37 -1.44 7.34
CA LEU A 75 -20.08 -2.31 8.46
C LEU A 75 -21.19 -2.28 9.53
N LYS A 76 -21.73 -1.11 9.88
CA LYS A 76 -22.87 -0.96 10.80
C LYS A 76 -24.13 -1.69 10.32
N LYS A 77 -24.31 -1.84 9.02
CA LYS A 77 -25.42 -2.60 8.42
C LYS A 77 -25.12 -4.10 8.30
N GLY A 78 -24.04 -4.60 8.89
CA GLY A 78 -23.66 -6.02 8.83
C GLY A 78 -23.01 -6.44 7.52
N ILE A 79 -22.63 -5.50 6.66
CA ILE A 79 -21.95 -5.75 5.37
C ILE A 79 -20.46 -5.81 5.64
N SER A 80 -19.84 -6.97 5.41
CA SER A 80 -18.39 -7.14 5.55
C SER A 80 -17.63 -6.44 4.43
N VAL A 81 -16.40 -6.00 4.72
CA VAL A 81 -15.53 -5.29 3.76
C VAL A 81 -14.29 -6.12 3.48
N VAL A 82 -13.96 -6.29 2.20
CA VAL A 82 -12.71 -6.92 1.72
C VAL A 82 -12.03 -5.94 0.77
N THR A 83 -10.78 -5.55 1.03
CA THR A 83 -10.17 -4.48 0.25
C THR A 83 -8.63 -4.44 0.31
N PRO A 84 -7.93 -4.14 -0.81
CA PRO A 84 -6.54 -3.70 -0.84
C PRO A 84 -6.38 -2.17 -0.66
N ASN A 85 -7.48 -1.41 -0.55
CA ASN A 85 -7.43 0.05 -0.43
C ASN A 85 -6.82 0.46 0.92
N LYS A 86 -5.58 0.93 0.88
CA LYS A 86 -4.82 1.33 2.06
C LYS A 86 -5.41 2.57 2.76
N LYS A 87 -6.06 3.46 2.01
CA LYS A 87 -6.45 4.78 2.52
C LYS A 87 -7.40 4.71 3.71
N GLY A 88 -8.34 3.75 3.73
CA GLY A 88 -9.22 3.55 4.89
C GLY A 88 -8.48 3.19 6.17
N PHE A 89 -7.30 2.59 6.05
CA PHE A 89 -6.53 2.08 7.18
C PHE A 89 -5.29 2.90 7.52
N SER A 90 -4.87 3.81 6.65
CA SER A 90 -3.68 4.64 6.81
C SER A 90 -3.97 6.13 6.90
N ASP A 91 -5.16 6.61 6.54
CA ASP A 91 -5.58 8.01 6.66
C ASP A 91 -5.76 8.40 8.16
N ASP A 92 -6.70 9.22 8.51
CA ASP A 92 -6.93 9.61 9.90
C ASP A 92 -7.08 8.42 10.85
N LEU A 93 -6.49 8.52 12.05
CA LEU A 93 -6.62 7.51 13.09
C LEU A 93 -8.07 7.35 13.56
N SER A 94 -8.89 8.42 13.49
CA SER A 94 -10.32 8.34 13.78
C SER A 94 -11.04 7.39 12.83
N LEU A 95 -10.77 7.48 11.54
CA LEU A 95 -11.35 6.58 10.54
C LEU A 95 -10.98 5.11 10.81
N TRP A 96 -9.72 4.84 11.16
CA TRP A 96 -9.28 3.51 11.58
C TRP A 96 -10.11 2.99 12.75
N LYS A 97 -10.26 3.79 13.82
CA LYS A 97 -11.04 3.44 15.01
C LYS A 97 -12.52 3.20 14.67
N ASP A 98 -13.09 4.08 13.84
CA ASP A 98 -14.50 3.99 13.41
C ASP A 98 -14.80 2.74 12.57
N ILE A 99 -13.88 2.36 11.68
CA ILE A 99 -14.02 1.14 10.86
C ILE A 99 -14.16 -0.10 11.77
N PHE A 100 -13.23 -0.27 12.72
CA PHE A 100 -13.26 -1.45 13.58
C PHE A 100 -14.38 -1.42 14.63
N ALA A 101 -14.72 -0.24 15.16
CA ALA A 101 -15.88 -0.07 16.05
C ALA A 101 -17.19 -0.40 15.31
N SER A 102 -17.37 0.09 14.10
CA SER A 102 -18.53 -0.19 13.25
C SER A 102 -18.63 -1.67 12.85
N ALA A 103 -17.49 -2.31 12.60
CA ALA A 103 -17.45 -3.76 12.33
C ALA A 103 -17.94 -4.57 13.54
N ALA A 104 -17.49 -4.20 14.74
CA ALA A 104 -17.95 -4.84 15.99
C ALA A 104 -19.45 -4.61 16.23
N GLU A 105 -19.94 -3.39 16.06
CA GLU A 105 -21.36 -3.01 16.19
C GLU A 105 -22.25 -3.82 15.24
N GLY A 106 -21.91 -3.85 13.95
CA GLY A 106 -22.67 -4.53 12.91
C GLY A 106 -22.39 -6.04 12.81
N LYS A 107 -21.51 -6.61 13.66
CA LYS A 107 -21.04 -8.00 13.59
C LYS A 107 -20.54 -8.37 12.18
N ALA A 108 -19.91 -7.41 11.51
CA ALA A 108 -19.31 -7.53 10.19
C ALA A 108 -17.81 -7.79 10.29
N LEU A 109 -17.22 -8.26 9.21
CA LEU A 109 -15.80 -8.57 9.12
C LEU A 109 -15.08 -7.55 8.22
N VAL A 110 -13.82 -7.27 8.57
CA VAL A 110 -12.93 -6.41 7.77
C VAL A 110 -11.69 -7.21 7.39
N TYR A 111 -11.52 -7.46 6.10
CA TYR A 111 -10.34 -8.11 5.54
C TYR A 111 -9.58 -7.13 4.67
N HIS A 112 -8.38 -6.77 5.11
CA HIS A 112 -7.51 -5.81 4.44
C HIS A 112 -6.06 -6.30 4.30
N GLU A 113 -5.87 -7.62 4.26
CA GLU A 113 -4.54 -8.27 4.20
C GLU A 113 -3.69 -7.71 3.08
N SER A 114 -4.25 -7.58 1.88
CA SER A 114 -3.52 -7.11 0.69
C SER A 114 -3.16 -5.61 0.73
N THR A 115 -3.46 -4.89 1.80
CA THR A 115 -3.00 -3.50 1.97
C THR A 115 -1.50 -3.41 2.21
N VAL A 116 -0.88 -4.48 2.77
CA VAL A 116 0.57 -4.57 2.99
C VAL A 116 1.06 -5.94 2.56
N GLY A 117 2.10 -5.98 1.72
CA GLY A 117 2.74 -7.21 1.30
C GLY A 117 2.02 -7.99 0.21
N ALA A 118 1.05 -7.38 -0.48
CA ALA A 118 0.26 -8.01 -1.55
C ALA A 118 -0.34 -9.35 -1.12
N GLY A 119 0.14 -10.47 -1.63
CA GLY A 119 -0.33 -11.82 -1.27
C GLY A 119 0.39 -12.47 -0.09
N LEU A 120 1.35 -11.79 0.53
CA LEU A 120 2.05 -12.30 1.70
C LEU A 120 1.17 -12.20 2.96
N PRO A 121 1.23 -13.15 3.90
CA PRO A 121 0.46 -13.15 5.15
C PRO A 121 1.11 -12.21 6.19
N VAL A 122 1.15 -10.92 5.91
CA VAL A 122 1.85 -9.90 6.73
C VAL A 122 0.98 -9.46 7.90
N LEU A 123 -0.24 -9.00 7.62
CA LEU A 123 -1.12 -8.47 8.65
C LEU A 123 -1.66 -9.59 9.56
N SER A 124 -1.98 -10.75 9.01
CA SER A 124 -2.41 -11.91 9.78
C SER A 124 -1.29 -12.35 10.74
N THR A 125 -0.06 -12.47 10.28
CA THR A 125 1.08 -12.79 11.13
C THR A 125 1.24 -11.78 12.27
N LEU A 126 1.23 -10.48 11.96
CA LEU A 126 1.36 -9.43 12.97
C LEU A 126 0.21 -9.45 13.98
N LYS A 127 -1.04 -9.62 13.51
CA LYS A 127 -2.22 -9.71 14.36
C LYS A 127 -2.15 -10.93 15.29
N ASP A 128 -1.70 -12.08 14.79
CA ASP A 128 -1.58 -13.30 15.60
C ASP A 128 -0.49 -13.17 16.66
N LEU A 129 0.64 -12.53 16.36
CA LEU A 129 1.68 -12.23 17.35
C LEU A 129 1.09 -11.38 18.49
N VAL A 130 0.43 -10.27 18.16
CA VAL A 130 -0.20 -9.38 19.15
C VAL A 130 -1.32 -10.08 19.92
N ALA A 131 -2.20 -10.81 19.23
CA ALA A 131 -3.34 -11.50 19.85
C ALA A 131 -2.90 -12.62 20.82
N THR A 132 -1.76 -13.25 20.57
CA THR A 132 -1.17 -14.28 21.45
C THR A 132 -0.28 -13.72 22.56
N GLY A 133 -0.30 -12.39 22.74
CA GLY A 133 0.40 -11.71 23.83
C GLY A 133 1.91 -11.53 23.60
N ASP A 134 2.40 -11.66 22.37
CA ASP A 134 3.78 -11.28 22.05
C ASP A 134 3.88 -9.76 21.91
N GLU A 135 5.03 -9.22 22.27
CA GLU A 135 5.30 -7.79 22.15
C GLU A 135 6.23 -7.53 20.96
N VAL A 136 5.70 -6.90 19.94
CA VAL A 136 6.50 -6.43 18.79
C VAL A 136 7.37 -5.27 19.26
N THR A 137 8.66 -5.36 19.04
CA THR A 137 9.64 -4.33 19.42
C THR A 137 10.06 -3.48 18.23
N ARG A 138 10.19 -4.10 17.04
CA ARG A 138 10.57 -3.42 15.81
C ARG A 138 9.96 -4.11 14.58
N ILE A 139 9.62 -3.32 13.58
CA ILE A 139 9.27 -3.79 12.24
C ILE A 139 10.20 -3.08 11.26
N GLU A 140 10.81 -3.81 10.34
CA GLU A 140 11.70 -3.24 9.35
C GLU A 140 11.56 -4.01 8.04
N GLY A 141 11.72 -3.31 6.90
CA GLY A 141 11.66 -4.02 5.63
C GLY A 141 11.69 -3.15 4.39
N VAL A 142 11.69 -3.84 3.25
CA VAL A 142 11.48 -3.29 1.92
C VAL A 142 10.04 -3.57 1.53
N PHE A 143 9.26 -2.51 1.35
CA PHE A 143 7.80 -2.58 1.21
C PHE A 143 7.30 -2.27 -0.21
N SER A 144 8.20 -1.88 -1.11
CA SER A 144 7.87 -1.52 -2.50
C SER A 144 8.69 -2.36 -3.46
N GLY A 145 8.04 -3.11 -4.33
CA GLY A 145 8.71 -3.87 -5.40
C GLY A 145 9.43 -2.95 -6.37
N THR A 146 8.86 -1.80 -6.70
CA THR A 146 9.48 -0.78 -7.55
C THR A 146 10.79 -0.28 -6.94
N LEU A 147 10.75 0.19 -5.69
CA LEU A 147 11.95 0.71 -5.01
C LEU A 147 12.99 -0.40 -4.77
N SER A 148 12.55 -1.63 -4.50
CA SER A 148 13.43 -2.80 -4.44
C SER A 148 14.19 -2.97 -5.75
N PHE A 149 13.49 -3.00 -6.88
CA PHE A 149 14.10 -3.11 -8.20
C PHE A 149 15.10 -1.97 -8.47
N LEU A 150 14.71 -0.73 -8.17
CA LEU A 150 15.58 0.43 -8.38
C LEU A 150 16.90 0.29 -7.62
N PHE A 151 16.85 0.00 -6.31
CA PHE A 151 18.06 -0.09 -5.49
C PHE A 151 18.87 -1.37 -5.72
N ASN A 152 18.25 -2.49 -6.06
CA ASN A 152 18.97 -3.71 -6.42
C ASN A 152 19.73 -3.57 -7.75
N THR A 153 19.20 -2.77 -8.69
CA THR A 153 19.85 -2.48 -9.97
C THR A 153 20.92 -1.39 -9.83
N PHE A 154 20.62 -0.33 -9.09
CA PHE A 154 21.51 0.81 -8.89
C PHE A 154 22.70 0.50 -7.99
N ALA A 155 22.45 -0.18 -6.86
CA ALA A 155 23.45 -0.50 -5.83
C ALA A 155 23.37 -1.99 -5.46
N PRO A 156 23.83 -2.92 -6.32
CA PRO A 156 23.78 -4.35 -6.06
C PRO A 156 24.68 -4.73 -4.87
N ALA A 157 24.26 -5.74 -4.09
CA ALA A 157 25.06 -6.23 -2.95
C ALA A 157 26.31 -6.99 -3.39
N SER A 158 26.30 -7.57 -4.60
CA SER A 158 27.44 -8.29 -5.19
C SER A 158 27.75 -7.73 -6.58
N GLY A 159 29.04 -7.63 -6.89
CA GLY A 159 29.52 -6.99 -8.12
C GLY A 159 29.55 -5.46 -8.00
N SER A 160 29.63 -4.80 -9.15
CA SER A 160 29.58 -3.34 -9.28
C SER A 160 28.51 -2.95 -10.28
N SER A 161 27.97 -1.76 -10.16
CA SER A 161 27.03 -1.19 -11.12
C SER A 161 27.45 0.24 -11.44
N ASP A 162 27.68 0.52 -12.73
CA ASP A 162 27.90 1.87 -13.24
C ASP A 162 26.59 2.54 -13.69
N ALA A 163 25.44 1.89 -13.39
CA ALA A 163 24.13 2.40 -13.75
C ALA A 163 23.85 3.74 -13.08
N GLN A 164 23.38 4.69 -13.87
CA GLN A 164 22.92 5.98 -13.37
C GLN A 164 21.50 5.84 -12.81
N TRP A 165 21.20 6.58 -11.75
CA TRP A 165 19.89 6.53 -11.10
C TRP A 165 18.75 6.80 -12.06
N SER A 166 18.86 7.87 -12.85
CA SER A 166 17.86 8.25 -13.83
C SER A 166 17.61 7.18 -14.88
N ALA A 167 18.67 6.49 -15.33
CA ALA A 167 18.57 5.39 -16.28
C ALA A 167 17.84 4.19 -15.69
N VAL A 168 18.08 3.88 -14.41
CA VAL A 168 17.38 2.78 -13.71
C VAL A 168 15.90 3.12 -13.52
N VAL A 169 15.55 4.38 -13.18
CA VAL A 169 14.16 4.83 -13.09
C VAL A 169 13.46 4.75 -14.47
N ALA A 170 14.15 5.17 -15.54
CA ALA A 170 13.60 5.06 -16.90
C ALA A 170 13.36 3.61 -17.30
N GLN A 171 14.29 2.71 -17.00
CA GLN A 171 14.13 1.27 -17.23
C GLN A 171 12.93 0.69 -16.44
N ALA A 172 12.78 1.04 -15.18
CA ALA A 172 11.65 0.59 -14.36
C ALA A 172 10.32 1.04 -14.95
N LYS A 173 10.25 2.29 -15.46
CA LYS A 173 9.07 2.82 -16.13
C LYS A 173 8.76 2.08 -17.42
N GLU A 174 9.75 1.81 -18.25
CA GLU A 174 9.60 1.07 -19.51
C GLU A 174 9.10 -0.37 -19.26
N LEU A 175 9.61 -1.03 -18.21
CA LEU A 175 9.19 -2.37 -17.80
C LEU A 175 7.81 -2.39 -17.11
N GLY A 176 7.20 -1.25 -16.86
CA GLY A 176 5.90 -1.16 -16.19
C GLY A 176 5.96 -1.45 -14.69
N TYR A 177 7.11 -1.28 -14.05
CA TYR A 177 7.27 -1.46 -12.61
C TYR A 177 6.88 -0.21 -11.81
N THR A 178 6.88 0.97 -12.43
CA THR A 178 6.42 2.21 -11.79
C THR A 178 4.94 2.45 -12.08
N GLU A 179 4.33 3.28 -11.24
CA GLU A 179 3.07 3.94 -11.59
C GLU A 179 3.25 4.78 -12.88
N PRO A 180 2.16 5.19 -13.55
CA PRO A 180 2.24 6.03 -14.75
C PRO A 180 3.10 7.29 -14.56
N ASP A 181 3.03 7.88 -13.36
CA ASP A 181 3.95 8.90 -12.88
C ASP A 181 4.94 8.27 -11.88
N PRO A 182 6.22 8.10 -12.22
CA PRO A 182 7.20 7.50 -11.31
C PRO A 182 7.36 8.22 -9.97
N ARG A 183 6.96 9.49 -9.89
CA ARG A 183 6.97 10.26 -8.64
C ARG A 183 6.05 9.67 -7.59
N ASP A 184 4.99 8.96 -7.98
CA ASP A 184 4.09 8.28 -7.04
C ASP A 184 4.79 7.13 -6.30
N ASP A 185 5.80 6.50 -6.92
CA ASP A 185 6.67 5.53 -6.24
C ASP A 185 7.79 6.22 -5.45
N LEU A 186 8.42 7.25 -6.05
CA LEU A 186 9.62 7.90 -5.52
C LEU A 186 9.34 8.81 -4.31
N ASN A 187 8.09 9.24 -4.09
CA ASN A 187 7.72 10.09 -2.95
C ASN A 187 7.69 9.34 -1.59
N GLY A 188 7.72 8.01 -1.61
CA GLY A 188 7.72 7.17 -0.41
C GLY A 188 6.36 7.06 0.30
N MET A 189 5.32 7.70 -0.19
CA MET A 189 4.00 7.75 0.46
C MET A 189 3.33 6.37 0.53
N ASP A 190 3.49 5.51 -0.48
CA ASP A 190 2.95 4.14 -0.43
C ASP A 190 3.58 3.32 0.71
N VAL A 191 4.89 3.45 0.91
CA VAL A 191 5.60 2.83 2.04
C VAL A 191 5.11 3.42 3.36
N ALA A 192 4.95 4.74 3.46
CA ALA A 192 4.45 5.41 4.66
C ALA A 192 3.05 4.93 5.04
N ARG A 193 2.14 4.75 4.07
CA ARG A 193 0.81 4.17 4.31
C ARG A 193 0.87 2.75 4.85
N LYS A 194 1.75 1.93 4.32
CA LYS A 194 1.97 0.56 4.79
C LYS A 194 2.49 0.54 6.23
N LEU A 195 3.46 1.39 6.55
CA LEU A 195 3.97 1.51 7.92
C LEU A 195 2.93 2.03 8.89
N THR A 196 2.09 2.99 8.49
CA THR A 196 0.99 3.48 9.33
C THR A 196 0.05 2.32 9.73
N ILE A 197 -0.30 1.44 8.78
CA ILE A 197 -1.14 0.28 9.05
C ILE A 197 -0.46 -0.68 10.04
N LEU A 198 0.81 -1.02 9.80
CA LEU A 198 1.56 -1.93 10.67
C LEU A 198 1.77 -1.35 12.06
N ALA A 199 2.10 -0.07 12.16
CA ALA A 199 2.28 0.63 13.43
C ALA A 199 1.00 0.61 14.27
N ARG A 200 -0.16 0.86 13.65
CA ARG A 200 -1.47 0.82 14.32
C ARG A 200 -1.81 -0.58 14.82
N ILE A 201 -1.53 -1.63 14.07
CA ILE A 201 -1.72 -3.02 14.50
C ILE A 201 -0.76 -3.35 15.65
N ALA A 202 0.48 -2.85 15.62
CA ALA A 202 1.45 -3.01 16.71
C ALA A 202 1.16 -2.13 17.95
N GLY A 203 0.05 -1.39 17.94
CA GLY A 203 -0.41 -0.60 19.10
C GLY A 203 0.06 0.86 19.16
N LEU A 204 0.70 1.39 18.12
CA LEU A 204 1.08 2.80 18.05
C LEU A 204 -0.06 3.66 17.49
N GLU A 205 -0.35 4.78 18.13
CA GLU A 205 -1.36 5.74 17.66
C GLU A 205 -0.78 6.70 16.60
N VAL A 206 -0.37 6.18 15.45
CA VAL A 206 0.06 6.99 14.30
C VAL A 206 -1.16 7.72 13.71
N THR A 207 -1.13 9.05 13.69
CA THR A 207 -2.28 9.87 13.30
C THR A 207 -2.53 9.84 11.79
N SER A 208 -1.47 9.90 10.98
CA SER A 208 -1.53 9.85 9.51
C SER A 208 -0.18 9.43 8.93
N PRO A 209 -0.09 9.10 7.64
CA PRO A 209 1.19 8.82 7.00
C PRO A 209 2.16 10.00 7.00
N ASP A 210 1.65 11.23 7.09
CA ASP A 210 2.45 12.46 7.09
C ASP A 210 2.94 12.85 8.50
N SER A 211 2.60 12.06 9.53
CA SER A 211 2.94 12.38 10.92
C SER A 211 4.36 11.96 11.34
N PHE A 212 5.13 11.39 10.45
CA PHE A 212 6.50 10.94 10.69
C PHE A 212 7.39 11.21 9.46
N PRO A 213 8.74 11.18 9.62
CA PRO A 213 9.65 11.49 8.53
C PRO A 213 9.55 10.53 7.35
N ILE A 214 9.38 11.09 6.15
CA ILE A 214 9.45 10.41 4.87
C ILE A 214 10.53 11.09 4.03
N GLU A 215 11.56 10.36 3.69
CA GLU A 215 12.60 10.83 2.78
C GLU A 215 12.15 10.58 1.34
N SER A 216 11.80 11.65 0.63
CA SER A 216 11.44 11.57 -0.79
C SER A 216 12.69 11.39 -1.66
N LEU A 217 12.60 10.53 -2.65
CA LEU A 217 13.62 10.36 -3.69
C LEU A 217 13.43 11.33 -4.88
N ILE A 218 12.41 12.17 -4.81
CA ILE A 218 12.17 13.23 -5.79
C ILE A 218 13.04 14.41 -5.44
N PRO A 219 13.93 14.88 -6.37
CA PRO A 219 14.67 16.11 -6.15
C PRO A 219 13.74 17.29 -5.86
N ALA A 220 14.11 18.13 -4.89
CA ALA A 220 13.27 19.25 -4.46
C ALA A 220 12.88 20.19 -5.61
N GLU A 221 13.80 20.40 -6.55
CA GLU A 221 13.63 21.24 -7.74
C GLU A 221 12.61 20.67 -8.74
N LEU A 222 12.32 19.36 -8.66
CA LEU A 222 11.37 18.67 -9.53
C LEU A 222 10.05 18.36 -8.83
N ALA A 223 9.96 18.60 -7.53
CA ALA A 223 8.77 18.25 -6.74
C ALA A 223 7.52 19.07 -7.12
N SER A 224 7.72 20.31 -7.62
CA SER A 224 6.61 21.20 -8.00
C SER A 224 6.11 21.02 -9.44
N LEU A 225 6.68 20.09 -10.22
CA LEU A 225 6.23 19.84 -11.58
C LEU A 225 4.79 19.27 -11.56
N PRO A 226 3.92 19.70 -12.52
CA PRO A 226 2.52 19.28 -12.53
C PRO A 226 2.39 17.76 -12.78
N SER A 227 1.32 17.16 -12.25
CA SER A 227 0.98 15.73 -12.47
C SER A 227 0.30 15.49 -13.83
N SER A 228 0.68 16.23 -14.86
CA SER A 228 0.24 16.07 -16.24
C SER A 228 1.26 15.26 -17.04
N ALA A 229 0.88 14.76 -18.21
CA ALA A 229 1.77 14.05 -19.10
C ALA A 229 3.04 14.89 -19.47
N ASP A 230 2.86 16.20 -19.61
CA ASP A 230 3.98 17.13 -19.85
C ASP A 230 4.89 17.24 -18.62
N GLY A 231 4.33 17.36 -17.42
CA GLY A 231 5.11 17.40 -16.18
C GLY A 231 5.87 16.10 -15.92
N ILE A 232 5.27 14.95 -16.24
CA ILE A 232 5.96 13.64 -16.17
C ILE A 232 7.14 13.62 -17.16
N THR A 233 6.94 14.10 -18.39
CA THR A 233 7.98 14.18 -19.39
C THR A 233 9.11 15.09 -18.93
N GLN A 234 8.82 16.27 -18.39
CA GLN A 234 9.79 17.18 -17.84
C GLN A 234 10.58 16.55 -16.69
N PHE A 235 9.89 15.84 -15.77
CA PHE A 235 10.54 15.12 -14.68
C PHE A 235 11.56 14.12 -15.20
N MET A 236 11.17 13.25 -16.12
CA MET A 236 12.05 12.21 -16.67
C MET A 236 13.24 12.82 -17.45
N THR A 237 13.02 13.92 -18.17
CA THR A 237 14.07 14.61 -18.94
C THR A 237 15.11 15.27 -18.03
N ARG A 238 14.68 15.79 -16.87
CA ARG A 238 15.54 16.52 -15.95
C ARG A 238 16.13 15.66 -14.82
N LEU A 239 15.60 14.46 -14.59
CA LEU A 239 16.10 13.57 -13.54
C LEU A 239 17.60 13.29 -13.63
N PRO A 240 18.24 13.17 -14.84
CA PRO A 240 19.69 13.02 -14.97
C PRO A 240 20.53 14.13 -14.34
N GLU A 241 19.98 15.35 -14.17
CA GLU A 241 20.67 16.46 -13.52
C GLU A 241 21.04 16.12 -12.04
N PHE A 242 20.39 15.12 -11.46
CA PHE A 242 20.52 14.71 -10.04
C PHE A 242 21.23 13.36 -9.85
N ASP A 243 21.72 12.73 -10.91
CA ASP A 243 22.42 11.44 -10.84
C ASP A 243 23.63 11.48 -9.92
N ALA A 244 24.36 12.60 -9.89
CA ALA A 244 25.51 12.79 -9.02
C ALA A 244 25.13 12.74 -7.52
N GLN A 245 23.94 13.20 -7.14
CA GLN A 245 23.47 13.13 -5.75
C GLN A 245 23.25 11.69 -5.32
N MET A 246 22.60 10.89 -6.17
CA MET A 246 22.37 9.47 -5.90
C MET A 246 23.66 8.65 -5.96
N ALA A 247 24.59 9.00 -6.86
CA ALA A 247 25.92 8.39 -6.90
C ALA A 247 26.66 8.60 -5.57
N ASN A 248 26.66 9.81 -5.01
CA ASN A 248 27.25 10.10 -3.70
C ASN A 248 26.64 9.27 -2.56
N VAL A 249 25.33 9.02 -2.60
CA VAL A 249 24.66 8.15 -1.62
C VAL A 249 25.17 6.71 -1.74
N LYS A 250 25.29 6.20 -2.97
CA LYS A 250 25.84 4.87 -3.24
C LYS A 250 27.29 4.76 -2.79
N ASP A 251 28.13 5.70 -3.20
CA ASP A 251 29.55 5.72 -2.87
C ASP A 251 29.79 5.79 -1.36
N THR A 252 28.97 6.55 -0.64
CA THR A 252 29.01 6.64 0.82
C THR A 252 28.72 5.28 1.47
N ALA A 253 27.75 4.52 0.96
CA ALA A 253 27.49 3.17 1.43
C ALA A 253 28.64 2.22 1.11
N GLU A 254 29.19 2.27 -0.11
CA GLU A 254 30.29 1.41 -0.55
C GLU A 254 31.57 1.64 0.25
N GLN A 255 31.90 2.90 0.58
CA GLN A 255 33.04 3.25 1.44
C GLN A 255 32.93 2.64 2.84
N GLN A 256 31.72 2.38 3.31
CA GLN A 256 31.44 1.70 4.58
C GLN A 256 31.32 0.16 4.43
N GLY A 257 31.57 -0.40 3.24
CA GLY A 257 31.35 -1.82 2.96
C GLY A 257 29.88 -2.25 2.90
N LYS A 258 28.96 -1.30 2.75
CA LYS A 258 27.52 -1.47 2.81
C LYS A 258 26.86 -1.25 1.46
N VAL A 259 25.56 -1.47 1.41
CA VAL A 259 24.67 -1.08 0.31
C VAL A 259 23.55 -0.19 0.82
N VAL A 260 23.08 0.71 -0.04
CA VAL A 260 21.92 1.55 0.25
C VAL A 260 20.63 0.84 -0.16
N ARG A 261 19.60 0.96 0.69
CA ARG A 261 18.24 0.47 0.40
C ARG A 261 17.22 1.52 0.87
N TYR A 262 16.06 1.50 0.24
CA TYR A 262 14.92 2.31 0.67
C TYR A 262 14.01 1.45 1.52
N VAL A 263 13.88 1.79 2.78
CA VAL A 263 13.21 0.94 3.77
C VAL A 263 12.23 1.71 4.61
N GLY A 264 11.28 0.98 5.17
CA GLY A 264 10.43 1.43 6.24
C GLY A 264 10.84 0.80 7.56
N SER A 265 10.82 1.56 8.64
CA SER A 265 11.12 1.06 9.99
C SER A 265 10.15 1.62 11.03
N ILE A 266 9.78 0.77 11.98
CA ILE A 266 8.97 1.09 13.16
C ILE A 266 9.75 0.61 14.38
N ASP A 267 10.09 1.51 15.28
CA ASP A 267 10.57 1.20 16.63
C ASP A 267 9.41 1.43 17.59
N VAL A 268 8.85 0.35 18.13
CA VAL A 268 7.66 0.42 18.98
C VAL A 268 7.98 1.03 20.34
N ALA A 269 9.16 0.73 20.90
CA ALA A 269 9.58 1.25 22.19
C ALA A 269 9.84 2.76 22.14
N ALA A 270 10.52 3.23 21.08
CA ALA A 270 10.76 4.64 20.85
C ALA A 270 9.55 5.38 20.28
N LYS A 271 8.48 4.67 19.90
CA LYS A 271 7.32 5.19 19.16
C LYS A 271 7.73 5.94 17.89
N ALA A 272 8.76 5.46 17.22
CA ALA A 272 9.33 6.08 16.03
C ALA A 272 8.97 5.29 14.77
N VAL A 273 8.53 6.02 13.75
CA VAL A 273 8.29 5.49 12.41
C VAL A 273 9.12 6.30 11.43
N LYS A 274 9.77 5.65 10.48
CA LYS A 274 10.60 6.32 9.48
C LYS A 274 10.54 5.59 8.14
N VAL A 275 10.52 6.35 7.06
CA VAL A 275 10.68 5.88 5.68
C VAL A 275 11.86 6.61 5.06
N GLY A 276 12.79 5.87 4.45
CA GLY A 276 13.90 6.52 3.77
C GLY A 276 15.07 5.59 3.48
N LEU A 277 16.18 6.20 3.08
CA LEU A 277 17.41 5.52 2.78
C LEU A 277 18.11 5.03 4.06
N GLN A 278 18.60 3.80 4.01
CA GLN A 278 19.43 3.22 5.06
C GLN A 278 20.53 2.36 4.45
N TYR A 279 21.63 2.18 5.19
CA TYR A 279 22.80 1.41 4.77
C TYR A 279 22.83 0.06 5.50
N PHE A 280 22.93 -1.02 4.72
CA PHE A 280 22.90 -2.38 5.21
C PHE A 280 24.20 -3.11 4.86
N ASP A 281 24.63 -3.99 5.76
CA ASP A 281 25.73 -4.89 5.48
C ASP A 281 25.38 -5.80 4.30
N LYS A 282 26.36 -6.08 3.43
CA LYS A 282 26.14 -6.78 2.15
C LYS A 282 25.62 -8.20 2.30
N ASP A 283 25.83 -8.83 3.46
CA ASP A 283 25.35 -10.16 3.83
C ASP A 283 23.99 -10.17 4.54
N SER A 284 23.40 -8.99 4.79
CA SER A 284 22.08 -8.90 5.42
C SER A 284 20.96 -9.38 4.48
N ALA A 285 19.86 -9.89 5.06
CA ALA A 285 18.70 -10.34 4.30
C ALA A 285 18.12 -9.25 3.39
N ILE A 286 18.10 -7.99 3.85
CA ILE A 286 17.64 -6.83 3.08
C ILE A 286 18.58 -6.54 1.89
N ALA A 287 19.87 -6.65 2.07
CA ALA A 287 20.86 -6.47 1.00
C ALA A 287 20.79 -7.60 -0.04
N GLY A 288 20.45 -8.81 0.37
CA GLY A 288 20.38 -10.01 -0.46
C GLY A 288 19.14 -10.10 -1.37
N LEU A 289 18.17 -9.17 -1.27
CA LEU A 289 17.01 -9.11 -2.15
C LEU A 289 17.40 -8.93 -3.60
N LYS A 290 16.59 -9.49 -4.52
CA LYS A 290 16.84 -9.44 -5.96
C LYS A 290 15.60 -8.91 -6.69
N GLY A 291 15.84 -8.19 -7.78
CA GLY A 291 14.76 -7.65 -8.62
C GLY A 291 13.76 -6.84 -7.77
N SER A 292 12.51 -7.22 -7.80
CA SER A 292 11.40 -6.57 -7.07
C SER A 292 11.01 -7.27 -5.76
N ASP A 293 11.87 -8.13 -5.20
CA ASP A 293 11.60 -8.84 -3.96
C ASP A 293 11.36 -7.89 -2.79
N ASN A 294 10.45 -8.26 -1.90
CA ASN A 294 10.17 -7.57 -0.65
C ASN A 294 10.52 -8.45 0.55
N ILE A 295 10.83 -7.83 1.66
CA ILE A 295 11.01 -8.48 2.95
C ILE A 295 10.40 -7.60 4.04
N ILE A 296 9.71 -8.24 4.99
CA ILE A 296 9.18 -7.57 6.17
C ILE A 296 9.56 -8.42 7.36
N SER A 297 10.34 -7.85 8.27
CA SER A 297 10.85 -8.51 9.46
C SER A 297 10.15 -7.99 10.71
N PHE A 298 9.63 -8.89 11.52
CA PHE A 298 9.04 -8.60 12.83
C PHE A 298 10.01 -9.03 13.93
N TYR A 299 10.48 -8.09 14.72
CA TYR A 299 11.27 -8.35 15.92
C TYR A 299 10.34 -8.28 17.13
N THR A 300 10.38 -9.31 17.97
CA THR A 300 9.48 -9.42 19.12
C THR A 300 10.25 -9.82 20.37
N LYS A 301 9.66 -9.63 21.55
CA LYS A 301 10.26 -10.09 22.79
C LYS A 301 10.43 -11.61 22.83
N ARG A 302 9.49 -12.36 22.23
CA ARG A 302 9.51 -13.83 22.22
C ARG A 302 10.65 -14.40 21.39
N TYR A 303 10.95 -13.78 20.25
CA TYR A 303 11.96 -14.26 19.30
C TYR A 303 13.31 -13.56 19.45
N GLY A 304 13.41 -12.51 20.28
CA GLY A 304 14.65 -11.82 20.60
C GLY A 304 15.28 -11.13 19.39
N ALA A 305 16.56 -11.43 19.14
CA ALA A 305 17.33 -10.80 18.07
C ALA A 305 17.01 -11.34 16.66
N ASN A 306 16.38 -12.50 16.56
CA ASN A 306 16.04 -13.13 15.29
C ASN A 306 14.65 -12.68 14.86
N PRO A 307 14.50 -12.04 13.67
CA PRO A 307 13.18 -11.66 13.19
C PRO A 307 12.42 -12.86 12.61
N LEU A 308 11.11 -12.71 12.61
CA LEU A 308 10.18 -13.51 11.82
C LEU A 308 9.99 -12.88 10.45
#